data_31df2f6fd75e5d0c4f1d95e3b2ffd253
#
_entry.id   31df2f6fd75e5d0c4f1d95e3b2ffd253
#
_cell.length_a   1.000
_cell.length_b   1.000
_cell.length_c   1.000
_cell.angle_alpha   90.00
_cell.angle_beta   90.00
_cell.angle_gamma   90.00
#
_symmetry.space_group_name_H-M   'P 1'
#
loop_
_entity.id
_entity.type
_entity.pdbx_description
1 polymer ?
#
loop_
_entity_poly.entity_id
_entity_poly.type
_entity_poly.pdbx_seq_one_letter_code
_entity_poly.pdbx_strand_id
1 'polypeptide(L)'
;MGFGDEIMATYYAKIEKQKYPDRQVVVGNYKTKQALDSRVFFNNPNISDPKKLDENKIVHFVDLNNTNRPYIDWQKSTAHKYYWEPNHRAIPGELYFDQQEINEAQNAINEAITFWKSSNSTEHKGIIFVETSRIEEKSSK
;
A
#
# COMPACT_ATOMS: atom_id res chain seq x y z
N MET A 1 -8.37 -5.86 -3.59
CA MET A 1 -7.21 -4.99 -3.84
C MET A 1 -6.06 -5.61 -3.04
N GLY A 2 -4.87 -5.74 -3.62
CA GLY A 2 -3.71 -6.26 -2.89
C GLY A 2 -2.86 -5.11 -2.33
N PHE A 3 -1.89 -5.42 -1.47
CA PHE A 3 -1.01 -4.40 -0.86
C PHE A 3 -0.33 -3.47 -1.87
N GLY A 4 0.07 -3.98 -3.05
CA GLY A 4 0.65 -3.13 -4.09
C GLY A 4 -0.33 -2.08 -4.62
N ASP A 5 -1.59 -2.44 -4.80
CA ASP A 5 -2.63 -1.50 -5.17
C ASP A 5 -2.90 -0.47 -4.06
N GLU A 6 -2.84 -0.91 -2.80
CA GLU A 6 -3.06 -0.03 -1.65
C GLU A 6 -1.92 0.99 -1.49
N ILE A 7 -0.68 0.55 -1.65
CA ILE A 7 0.48 1.46 -1.67
C ILE A 7 0.36 2.46 -2.81
N MET A 8 -0.04 2.03 -3.99
CA MET A 8 -0.27 2.93 -5.12
C MET A 8 -1.38 3.94 -4.83
N ALA A 9 -2.46 3.49 -4.14
CA ALA A 9 -3.57 4.36 -3.77
C ALA A 9 -3.16 5.53 -2.86
N THR A 10 -2.11 5.38 -2.05
CA THR A 10 -1.63 6.45 -1.17
C THR A 10 -1.19 7.68 -1.96
N TYR A 11 -0.54 7.47 -3.11
CA TYR A 11 -0.16 8.59 -3.97
C TYR A 11 -1.38 9.29 -4.58
N TYR A 12 -2.34 8.52 -5.09
CA TYR A 12 -3.57 9.11 -5.63
C TYR A 12 -4.36 9.86 -4.55
N ALA A 13 -4.38 9.34 -3.33
CA ALA A 13 -4.98 10.03 -2.19
C ALA A 13 -4.29 11.38 -1.91
N LYS A 14 -2.97 11.43 -2.00
CA LYS A 14 -2.21 12.69 -1.86
C LYS A 14 -2.60 13.71 -2.92
N ILE A 15 -2.67 13.32 -4.19
CA ILE A 15 -3.12 14.21 -5.28
C ILE A 15 -4.53 14.72 -5.00
N GLU A 16 -5.46 13.83 -4.66
CA GLU A 16 -6.85 14.21 -4.41
C GLU A 16 -6.99 15.09 -3.17
N LYS A 17 -6.17 14.87 -2.14
CA LYS A 17 -6.13 15.73 -0.95
C LYS A 17 -5.59 17.11 -1.25
N GLN A 18 -4.57 17.22 -2.10
CA GLN A 18 -4.05 18.51 -2.55
C GLN A 18 -5.08 19.30 -3.38
N LYS A 19 -5.82 18.60 -4.23
CA LYS A 19 -6.87 19.17 -5.07
C LYS A 19 -8.11 19.59 -4.27
N TYR A 20 -8.42 18.85 -3.21
CA TYR A 20 -9.60 19.05 -2.37
C TYR A 20 -9.21 19.04 -0.88
N PRO A 21 -8.51 20.08 -0.38
CA PRO A 21 -7.94 20.11 0.97
C PRO A 21 -9.00 19.98 2.08
N ASP A 22 -10.21 20.47 1.84
CA ASP A 22 -11.31 20.46 2.81
C ASP A 22 -12.08 19.13 2.87
N ARG A 23 -11.83 18.22 1.92
CA ARG A 23 -12.51 16.93 1.88
C ARG A 23 -11.77 15.88 2.69
N GLN A 24 -12.54 14.93 3.18
CA GLN A 24 -12.02 13.68 3.75
C GLN A 24 -11.74 12.72 2.61
N VAL A 25 -10.48 12.40 2.37
CA VAL A 25 -10.10 11.46 1.31
C VAL A 25 -10.00 10.07 1.91
N VAL A 26 -10.67 9.10 1.32
CA VAL A 26 -10.60 7.68 1.69
C VAL A 26 -10.27 6.83 0.47
N VAL A 27 -9.62 5.70 0.69
CA VAL A 27 -9.46 4.69 -0.35
C VAL A 27 -10.59 3.68 -0.25
N GLY A 28 -11.22 3.34 -1.37
CA GLY A 28 -12.33 2.39 -1.33
C GLY A 28 -13.20 2.40 -2.58
N ASN A 29 -14.32 1.74 -2.49
CA ASN A 29 -15.26 1.63 -3.61
C ASN A 29 -16.28 2.78 -3.56
N TYR A 30 -16.20 3.67 -4.54
CA TYR A 30 -17.12 4.80 -4.66
C TYR A 30 -18.59 4.40 -4.83
N LYS A 31 -18.86 3.31 -5.57
CA LYS A 31 -20.23 2.87 -5.87
C LYS A 31 -20.94 2.33 -4.63
N THR A 32 -20.25 1.52 -3.84
CA THR A 32 -20.79 0.94 -2.61
C THR A 32 -20.62 1.84 -1.40
N LYS A 33 -19.88 2.95 -1.53
CA LYS A 33 -19.50 3.85 -0.42
C LYS A 33 -18.73 3.15 0.68
N GLN A 34 -18.02 2.09 0.35
CA GLN A 34 -17.27 1.28 1.29
C GLN A 34 -15.80 1.67 1.26
N ALA A 35 -15.32 2.30 2.33
CA ALA A 35 -13.92 2.61 2.51
C ALA A 35 -13.14 1.39 3.01
N LEU A 36 -11.88 1.29 2.60
CA LEU A 36 -10.95 0.27 3.08
C LEU A 36 -10.30 0.72 4.39
N ASP A 37 -10.29 -0.21 5.35
CA ASP A 37 -9.55 -0.08 6.59
C ASP A 37 -8.28 -0.94 6.46
N SER A 38 -7.18 -0.33 6.09
CA SER A 38 -5.89 -1.01 5.88
C SER A 38 -4.78 -0.34 6.66
N ARG A 39 -3.86 -1.13 7.21
CA ARG A 39 -2.66 -0.62 7.88
C ARG A 39 -1.77 0.22 6.96
N VAL A 40 -1.81 -0.01 5.64
CA VAL A 40 -1.10 0.79 4.64
C VAL A 40 -1.50 2.28 4.71
N PHE A 41 -2.70 2.56 5.20
CA PHE A 41 -3.24 3.93 5.26
C PHE A 41 -3.04 4.60 6.63
N PHE A 42 -2.58 3.86 7.62
CA PHE A 42 -2.39 4.41 8.97
C PHE A 42 -1.36 5.54 8.94
N ASN A 43 -1.60 6.54 9.77
CA ASN A 43 -0.76 7.72 9.92
C ASN A 43 -0.54 8.54 8.63
N ASN A 44 -1.19 8.18 7.52
CA ASN A 44 -1.07 8.93 6.27
C ASN A 44 -1.89 10.23 6.35
N PRO A 45 -1.26 11.42 6.29
CA PRO A 45 -1.95 12.70 6.46
C PRO A 45 -2.92 13.01 5.31
N ASN A 46 -2.82 12.29 4.20
CA ASN A 46 -3.65 12.49 3.02
C ASN A 46 -4.87 11.56 3.00
N ILE A 47 -4.96 10.59 3.92
CA ILE A 47 -6.04 9.60 3.98
C ILE A 47 -6.74 9.71 5.33
N SER A 48 -8.04 9.88 5.29
CA SER A 48 -8.88 9.94 6.49
C SER A 48 -9.19 8.54 7.01
N ASP A 49 -9.12 8.38 8.34
CA ASP A 49 -9.53 7.14 8.99
C ASP A 49 -11.03 6.89 8.74
N PRO A 50 -11.41 5.77 8.10
CA PRO A 50 -12.81 5.49 7.78
C PRO A 50 -13.72 5.32 9.01
N LYS A 51 -13.13 5.07 10.18
CA LYS A 51 -13.85 4.95 11.47
C LYS A 51 -14.11 6.28 12.16
N LYS A 52 -13.48 7.36 11.67
CA LYS A 52 -13.51 8.70 12.29
C LYS A 52 -13.94 9.80 11.31
N LEU A 53 -14.74 9.44 10.31
CA LEU A 53 -15.22 10.43 9.34
C LEU A 53 -16.19 11.40 10.00
N ASP A 54 -16.01 12.68 9.67
CA ASP A 54 -16.93 13.76 10.07
C ASP A 54 -18.11 13.80 9.09
N GLU A 55 -19.30 13.61 9.58
CA GLU A 55 -20.54 13.59 8.77
C GLU A 55 -20.84 14.92 8.09
N ASN A 56 -20.29 16.02 8.61
CA ASN A 56 -20.47 17.36 8.03
C ASN A 56 -19.50 17.65 6.89
N LYS A 57 -18.55 16.77 6.60
CA LYS A 57 -17.55 16.93 5.53
C LYS A 57 -17.78 15.98 4.37
N ILE A 58 -17.52 16.49 3.18
CA ILE A 58 -17.59 15.68 1.96
C ILE A 58 -16.51 14.60 2.00
N VAL A 59 -16.91 13.35 1.77
CA VAL A 59 -15.99 12.22 1.59
C VAL A 59 -15.67 12.04 0.12
N HIS A 60 -14.38 12.03 -0.21
CA HIS A 60 -13.86 11.78 -1.53
C HIS A 60 -13.21 10.40 -1.60
N PHE A 61 -13.64 9.57 -2.55
CA PHE A 61 -13.15 8.20 -2.71
C PHE A 61 -12.06 8.12 -3.76
N VAL A 62 -10.91 7.58 -3.39
CA VAL A 62 -9.91 7.07 -4.32
C VAL A 62 -10.25 5.62 -4.61
N ASP A 63 -10.81 5.38 -5.79
CA ASP A 63 -11.34 4.06 -6.18
C ASP A 63 -10.42 3.41 -7.22
N LEU A 64 -9.58 2.48 -6.75
CA LEU A 64 -8.71 1.64 -7.59
C LEU A 64 -9.31 0.23 -7.78
N ASN A 65 -10.62 0.15 -7.95
CA ASN A 65 -11.25 -1.14 -8.27
C ASN A 65 -10.81 -1.65 -9.66
N ASN A 66 -11.28 -2.81 -10.03
CA ASN A 66 -10.85 -3.48 -11.26
C ASN A 66 -10.97 -2.65 -12.54
N THR A 67 -11.86 -1.67 -12.60
CA THR A 67 -12.08 -0.85 -13.78
C THR A 67 -11.34 0.48 -13.78
N ASN A 68 -10.72 0.85 -12.64
CA ASN A 68 -10.07 2.15 -12.44
C ASN A 68 -8.56 2.04 -12.19
N ARG A 69 -7.95 0.91 -12.52
CA ARG A 69 -6.50 0.73 -12.39
C ARG A 69 -5.78 1.37 -13.57
N PRO A 70 -4.98 2.41 -13.38
CA PRO A 70 -4.38 3.18 -14.48
C PRO A 70 -3.32 2.38 -15.26
N TYR A 71 -2.82 1.29 -14.70
CA TYR A 71 -1.80 0.43 -15.28
C TYR A 71 -2.37 -0.77 -16.05
N ILE A 72 -3.70 -0.91 -16.15
CA ILE A 72 -4.34 -2.00 -16.88
C ILE A 72 -5.22 -1.44 -17.99
N ASP A 73 -4.93 -1.83 -19.22
CA ASP A 73 -5.81 -1.55 -20.37
C ASP A 73 -6.96 -2.55 -20.41
N TRP A 74 -8.08 -2.16 -19.81
CA TRP A 74 -9.27 -3.01 -19.74
C TRP A 74 -9.96 -3.22 -21.09
N GLN A 75 -9.74 -2.36 -22.08
CA GLN A 75 -10.31 -2.52 -23.43
C GLN A 75 -9.67 -3.70 -24.16
N LYS A 76 -8.40 -3.98 -23.86
CA LYS A 76 -7.66 -5.13 -24.39
C LYS A 76 -7.71 -6.34 -23.46
N SER A 77 -8.20 -6.18 -22.24
CA SER A 77 -8.24 -7.26 -21.25
C SER A 77 -9.32 -8.27 -21.58
N THR A 78 -8.95 -9.54 -21.51
CA THR A 78 -9.90 -10.66 -21.53
C THR A 78 -10.02 -11.27 -20.14
N ALA A 79 -10.99 -12.13 -19.89
CA ALA A 79 -11.24 -12.76 -18.58
C ALA A 79 -10.01 -13.45 -17.95
N HIS A 80 -9.00 -13.78 -18.75
CA HIS A 80 -7.83 -14.55 -18.31
C HIS A 80 -6.49 -13.84 -18.54
N LYS A 81 -6.50 -12.58 -19.03
CA LYS A 81 -5.27 -11.85 -19.34
C LYS A 81 -5.38 -10.40 -18.87
N TYR A 82 -4.27 -9.90 -18.31
CA TYR A 82 -4.10 -8.50 -18.03
C TYR A 82 -3.24 -7.87 -19.13
N TYR A 83 -3.70 -6.79 -19.71
CA TYR A 83 -2.90 -5.97 -20.63
C TYR A 83 -2.44 -4.73 -19.89
N TRP A 84 -1.16 -4.67 -19.63
CA TRP A 84 -0.55 -3.55 -18.95
C TRP A 84 -0.46 -2.34 -19.88
N GLU A 85 -0.80 -1.17 -19.36
CA GLU A 85 -0.65 0.08 -20.11
C GLU A 85 0.84 0.41 -20.25
N PRO A 86 1.42 0.33 -21.48
CA PRO A 86 2.86 0.46 -21.69
C PRO A 86 3.38 1.87 -21.38
N ASN A 87 2.53 2.86 -21.44
CA ASN A 87 2.87 4.25 -21.16
C ASN A 87 2.68 4.64 -19.70
N HIS A 88 2.12 3.74 -18.88
CA HIS A 88 1.97 4.02 -17.46
C HIS A 88 3.33 4.23 -16.80
N ARG A 89 3.46 5.31 -16.06
CA ARG A 89 4.61 5.58 -15.20
C ARG A 89 4.21 5.36 -13.76
N ALA A 90 4.84 4.37 -13.13
CA ALA A 90 4.64 4.11 -11.73
C ALA A 90 5.03 5.35 -10.90
N ILE A 91 4.17 5.68 -9.97
CA ILE A 91 4.38 6.80 -9.04
C ILE A 91 4.61 6.19 -7.66
N PRO A 92 5.64 6.61 -6.93
CA PRO A 92 5.93 6.09 -5.61
C PRO A 92 4.75 6.29 -4.66
N GLY A 93 4.33 5.20 -4.02
CA GLY A 93 3.42 5.29 -2.89
C GLY A 93 4.15 5.76 -1.63
N GLU A 94 3.39 6.21 -0.65
CA GLU A 94 3.91 6.71 0.62
C GLU A 94 3.40 5.84 1.78
N LEU A 95 4.32 5.39 2.63
CA LEU A 95 4.01 4.69 3.86
C LEU A 95 4.45 5.56 5.04
N TYR A 96 3.64 5.59 6.07
CA TYR A 96 3.89 6.36 7.28
C TYR A 96 3.91 5.40 8.47
N PHE A 97 5.03 5.41 9.19
CA PHE A 97 5.23 4.57 10.35
C PHE A 97 5.15 5.41 11.63
N ASP A 98 4.57 4.86 12.67
CA ASP A 98 4.66 5.49 13.97
C ASP A 98 5.99 5.17 14.67
N GLN A 99 6.24 5.83 15.82
CA GLN A 99 7.50 5.66 16.53
C GLN A 99 7.65 4.25 17.12
N GLN A 100 6.54 3.59 17.45
CA GLN A 100 6.57 2.22 17.95
C GLN A 100 7.02 1.25 16.84
N GLU A 101 6.42 1.36 15.65
CA GLU A 101 6.79 0.55 14.48
C GLU A 101 8.29 0.73 14.11
N ILE A 102 8.77 1.98 14.15
CA ILE A 102 10.18 2.29 13.90
C ILE A 102 11.07 1.63 14.96
N ASN A 103 10.70 1.71 16.24
CA ASN A 103 11.47 1.12 17.31
C ASN A 103 11.48 -0.41 17.23
N GLU A 104 10.36 -1.04 16.92
CA GLU A 104 10.25 -2.48 16.73
C GLU A 104 11.15 -2.96 15.58
N ALA A 105 11.11 -2.25 14.44
CA ALA A 105 11.99 -2.55 13.31
C ALA A 105 13.47 -2.40 13.68
N GLN A 106 13.84 -1.34 14.40
CA GLN A 106 15.22 -1.11 14.85
C GLN A 106 15.70 -2.20 15.83
N ASN A 107 14.84 -2.65 16.72
CA ASN A 107 15.15 -3.73 17.65
C ASN A 107 15.41 -5.04 16.90
N ALA A 108 14.55 -5.40 15.94
CA ALA A 108 14.73 -6.59 15.09
C ALA A 108 16.06 -6.54 14.32
N ILE A 109 16.42 -5.37 13.78
CA ILE A 109 17.72 -5.15 13.11
C ILE A 109 18.88 -5.36 14.09
N ASN A 110 18.81 -4.77 15.27
CA ASN A 110 19.86 -4.88 16.27
C ASN A 110 20.04 -6.33 16.76
N GLU A 111 18.96 -7.07 16.95
CA GLU A 111 18.99 -8.51 17.29
C GLU A 111 19.67 -9.31 16.19
N ALA A 112 19.31 -9.08 14.93
CA ALA A 112 19.93 -9.75 13.78
C ALA A 112 21.43 -9.46 13.68
N ILE A 113 21.85 -8.21 13.90
CA ILE A 113 23.27 -7.82 13.92
C ILE A 113 24.01 -8.50 15.09
N THR A 114 23.40 -8.55 16.25
CA THR A 114 23.98 -9.20 17.45
C THR A 114 24.17 -10.69 17.21
N PHE A 115 23.14 -11.35 16.66
CA PHE A 115 23.23 -12.76 16.30
C PHE A 115 24.34 -13.01 15.27
N TRP A 116 24.42 -12.18 14.24
CA TRP A 116 25.48 -12.30 13.23
C TRP A 116 26.87 -12.19 13.85
N LYS A 117 27.11 -11.18 14.69
CA LYS A 117 28.40 -10.95 15.35
C LYS A 117 28.81 -12.10 16.28
N SER A 118 27.87 -12.75 16.93
CA SER A 118 28.14 -13.91 17.77
C SER A 118 28.52 -15.16 17.01
N SER A 119 28.06 -15.28 15.77
CA SER A 119 28.19 -16.48 14.92
C SER A 119 29.29 -16.35 13.86
N ASN A 120 29.81 -15.14 13.61
CA ASN A 120 30.75 -14.87 12.52
C ASN A 120 31.86 -13.93 13.01
N SER A 121 33.07 -14.19 12.53
CA SER A 121 34.25 -13.34 12.84
C SER A 121 34.38 -12.13 11.87
N THR A 122 33.53 -12.04 10.88
CA THR A 122 33.56 -10.97 9.87
C THR A 122 32.59 -9.86 10.17
N GLU A 123 32.95 -8.64 9.81
CA GLU A 123 32.07 -7.48 9.94
C GLU A 123 30.86 -7.60 8.99
N HIS A 124 29.66 -7.28 9.48
CA HIS A 124 28.47 -7.24 8.62
C HIS A 124 28.54 -6.03 7.68
N LYS A 125 28.17 -6.23 6.42
CA LYS A 125 28.15 -5.17 5.40
C LYS A 125 26.74 -4.65 5.07
N GLY A 126 25.72 -5.29 5.61
CA GLY A 126 24.34 -4.92 5.38
C GLY A 126 23.37 -6.03 5.81
N ILE A 127 22.10 -5.73 5.78
CA ILE A 127 21.02 -6.66 6.08
C ILE A 127 20.16 -6.82 4.82
N ILE A 128 19.89 -8.06 4.45
CA ILE A 128 18.97 -8.38 3.35
C ILE A 128 17.78 -9.09 3.97
N PHE A 129 16.59 -8.55 3.77
CA PHE A 129 15.34 -9.21 4.10
C PHE A 129 14.90 -10.07 2.91
N VAL A 130 14.72 -11.35 3.14
CA VAL A 130 14.21 -12.27 2.14
C VAL A 130 12.87 -12.80 2.61
N GLU A 131 11.81 -12.46 1.92
CA GLU A 131 10.50 -13.08 2.11
C GLU A 131 10.42 -14.35 1.25
N THR A 132 10.30 -15.50 1.92
CA THR A 132 10.08 -16.78 1.29
C THR A 132 8.60 -17.17 1.42
N SER A 133 7.69 -16.38 0.87
CA SER A 133 6.29 -16.78 0.81
C SER A 133 6.16 -18.00 -0.09
N ARG A 134 5.58 -19.08 0.44
CA ARG A 134 5.17 -20.22 -0.39
C ARG A 134 4.16 -19.71 -1.41
N ILE A 135 4.51 -19.77 -2.68
CA ILE A 135 3.51 -19.77 -3.73
C ILE A 135 2.77 -21.09 -3.56
N GLU A 136 1.62 -21.05 -2.90
CA GLU A 136 0.70 -22.18 -2.96
C GLU A 136 0.26 -22.27 -4.42
N GLU A 137 0.80 -23.24 -5.15
CA GLU A 137 0.22 -23.68 -6.40
C GLU A 137 -1.23 -24.06 -6.10
N LYS A 138 -2.16 -23.20 -6.47
CA LYS A 138 -3.56 -23.59 -6.54
C LYS A 138 -3.62 -24.68 -7.58
N SER A 139 -3.54 -25.94 -7.12
CA SER A 139 -3.83 -27.07 -7.95
C SER A 139 -5.25 -26.88 -8.48
N SER A 140 -5.34 -26.54 -9.75
CA SER A 140 -6.59 -26.54 -10.48
C SER A 140 -7.14 -27.98 -10.44
N LYS A 141 -8.19 -28.17 -9.65
CA LYS A 141 -9.08 -29.31 -9.83
C LYS A 141 -10.08 -29.00 -10.92
#